data_8d7a34881c49ce783740c5795b22e5b0
#
_entry.id   8d7a34881c49ce783740c5795b22e5b0
#
_cell.length_a   1.000
_cell.length_b   1.000
_cell.length_c   1.000
_cell.angle_alpha   90.00
_cell.angle_beta   90.00
_cell.angle_gamma   90.00
#
_symmetry.space_group_name_H-M   'P 1'
#
loop_
_entity.id
_entity.type
_entity.pdbx_description
1 polymer ?
#
loop_
_entity_poly.entity_id
_entity_poly.type
_entity_poly.pdbx_seq_one_letter_code
_entity_poly.pdbx_strand_id
1 'polypeptide(L)'
;MSNKYSTPVRRLHRREFLRAGTLAMGGMTLPELLKQRAIAGSQSRPTSVILFWMWGGPSQLETYDMKPDAPSEFRGPLNPIKTNVPGMEICEYFPLQSKIADKFSIVRSLHHKMSSHNDGSIEVLTGKTPPTPDPTSTRVSSHPDFGMITSYARGTHADGMPQYVGAQKSPFMTRPQYLGAAHKAYETGDPSKPEFGAKNLTLTTGLDNDRLESRSNLLSQFDVMRRRFDAQANAMDDFNRMAMNILTSPTVANAFDMSQETEETKDRYGRHRWGQSCLLARRLVEAGVAVVNIDAAAPSDTSKNFSWDDHASAFHIDYAQRERLPQVDSGLASLITDLHDRGLDEDVMVIACGEFGRTPRITYAPKNFSDQPGVGRDHW
;
A
#
# COMPACT_ATOMS: atom_id res chain seq x y z
N MET A 1 39.51 -54.91 -5.21
CA MET A 1 39.01 -54.11 -4.05
C MET A 1 38.81 -52.69 -4.51
N SER A 2 37.57 -52.33 -4.76
CA SER A 2 37.19 -51.07 -5.35
C SER A 2 36.74 -50.12 -4.23
N ASN A 3 37.40 -48.98 -4.12
CA ASN A 3 37.07 -47.97 -3.11
C ASN A 3 36.12 -46.95 -3.76
N LYS A 4 34.83 -47.06 -3.43
CA LYS A 4 33.80 -46.09 -3.82
C LYS A 4 33.45 -45.23 -2.61
N TYR A 5 34.04 -44.04 -2.51
CA TYR A 5 33.50 -42.93 -1.75
C TYR A 5 33.43 -41.70 -2.62
N SER A 6 32.36 -41.59 -3.38
CA SER A 6 31.96 -40.29 -3.95
C SER A 6 31.02 -39.61 -2.97
N THR A 7 31.53 -38.64 -2.24
CA THR A 7 30.71 -37.73 -1.44
C THR A 7 29.78 -36.93 -2.40
N PRO A 8 28.47 -36.95 -2.17
CA PRO A 8 27.57 -36.15 -3.01
C PRO A 8 27.87 -34.66 -2.83
N VAL A 9 28.21 -34.00 -3.92
CA VAL A 9 28.34 -32.52 -3.95
C VAL A 9 26.95 -31.95 -3.65
N ARG A 10 26.77 -31.45 -2.44
CA ARG A 10 25.55 -30.80 -2.00
C ARG A 10 25.38 -29.52 -2.83
N ARG A 11 24.40 -29.47 -3.74
CA ARG A 11 24.06 -28.27 -4.47
C ARG A 11 23.58 -27.21 -3.47
N LEU A 12 24.37 -26.16 -3.32
CA LEU A 12 23.97 -24.99 -2.52
C LEU A 12 22.75 -24.33 -3.18
N HIS A 13 21.66 -24.26 -2.45
CA HIS A 13 20.49 -23.49 -2.88
C HIS A 13 20.82 -22.00 -2.88
N ARG A 14 20.19 -21.22 -3.78
CA ARG A 14 20.35 -19.75 -3.87
C ARG A 14 20.26 -19.06 -2.50
N ARG A 15 19.42 -19.57 -1.61
CA ARG A 15 19.23 -19.07 -0.25
C ARG A 15 20.45 -19.33 0.66
N GLU A 16 21.14 -20.44 0.50
CA GLU A 16 22.38 -20.76 1.23
C GLU A 16 23.55 -19.94 0.68
N PHE A 17 23.58 -19.69 -0.64
CA PHE A 17 24.55 -18.82 -1.27
C PHE A 17 24.42 -17.36 -0.80
N LEU A 18 23.19 -16.83 -0.71
CA LEU A 18 22.93 -15.48 -0.19
C LEU A 18 23.30 -15.36 1.30
N ARG A 19 23.05 -16.41 2.11
CA ARG A 19 23.47 -16.47 3.51
C ARG A 19 25.00 -16.48 3.66
N ALA A 20 25.69 -17.24 2.83
CA ALA A 20 27.15 -17.31 2.84
C ALA A 20 27.76 -15.98 2.34
N GLY A 21 27.17 -15.35 1.33
CA GLY A 21 27.62 -14.04 0.79
C GLY A 21 27.49 -12.91 1.80
N THR A 22 26.38 -12.82 2.53
CA THR A 22 26.16 -11.81 3.59
C THR A 22 27.10 -12.00 4.78
N LEU A 23 27.40 -13.24 5.18
CA LEU A 23 28.38 -13.53 6.21
C LEU A 23 29.80 -13.15 5.79
N ALA A 24 30.18 -13.33 4.53
CA ALA A 24 31.50 -12.98 4.00
C ALA A 24 31.72 -11.46 3.90
N MET A 25 30.65 -10.64 3.83
CA MET A 25 30.72 -9.17 3.77
C MET A 25 30.51 -8.48 5.11
N GLY A 26 30.48 -9.22 6.23
CA GLY A 26 30.30 -8.65 7.58
C GLY A 26 28.89 -8.12 7.87
N GLY A 27 27.92 -8.43 7.01
CA GLY A 27 26.53 -8.00 7.17
C GLY A 27 25.66 -9.04 7.87
N MET A 28 24.84 -8.60 8.82
CA MET A 28 23.80 -9.44 9.43
C MET A 28 22.72 -9.79 8.39
N THR A 29 22.27 -11.04 8.41
CA THR A 29 21.07 -11.42 7.62
C THR A 29 19.82 -10.83 8.28
N LEU A 30 18.76 -10.58 7.50
CA LEU A 30 17.48 -10.12 8.05
C LEU A 30 16.97 -11.01 9.22
N PRO A 31 17.02 -12.35 9.14
CA PRO A 31 16.69 -13.21 10.28
C PRO A 31 17.57 -12.99 11.51
N GLU A 32 18.86 -12.69 11.35
CA GLU A 32 19.77 -12.39 12.45
C GLU A 32 19.51 -11.02 13.06
N LEU A 33 19.22 -10.03 12.24
CA LEU A 33 18.80 -8.71 12.70
C LEU A 33 17.49 -8.82 13.51
N LEU A 34 16.49 -9.55 13.01
CA LEU A 34 15.24 -9.78 13.71
C LEU A 34 15.43 -10.58 15.00
N LYS A 35 16.32 -11.56 14.99
CA LYS A 35 16.70 -12.33 16.19
C LYS A 35 17.42 -11.45 17.22
N GLN A 36 18.37 -10.62 16.82
CA GLN A 36 19.03 -9.70 17.72
C GLN A 36 18.10 -8.64 18.28
N ARG A 37 17.16 -8.08 17.48
CA ARG A 37 16.08 -7.21 17.95
C ARG A 37 15.21 -7.91 19.00
N ALA A 38 14.86 -9.20 18.79
CA ALA A 38 14.10 -9.99 19.75
C ALA A 38 14.89 -10.28 21.04
N ILE A 39 16.20 -10.55 20.96
CA ILE A 39 17.07 -10.83 22.11
C ILE A 39 17.41 -9.55 22.89
N ALA A 40 17.58 -8.42 22.22
CA ALA A 40 17.94 -7.15 22.85
C ALA A 40 16.86 -6.64 23.81
N GLY A 41 15.70 -7.28 23.86
CA GLY A 41 14.60 -6.85 24.75
C GLY A 41 14.24 -5.39 24.51
N SER A 42 14.63 -4.85 23.35
CA SER A 42 14.39 -3.48 23.04
C SER A 42 12.90 -3.27 23.05
N GLN A 43 12.46 -2.19 23.59
CA GLN A 43 11.17 -1.59 23.31
C GLN A 43 11.17 -1.23 21.80
N SER A 44 11.21 -2.25 20.94
CA SER A 44 11.10 -2.04 19.51
C SER A 44 9.69 -1.47 19.30
N ARG A 45 9.65 -0.22 18.89
CA ARG A 45 8.42 0.35 18.37
C ARG A 45 7.89 -0.65 17.34
N PRO A 46 6.59 -0.95 17.35
CA PRO A 46 6.04 -1.88 16.39
C PRO A 46 6.25 -1.30 14.98
N THR A 47 6.93 -2.08 14.11
CA THR A 47 7.17 -1.69 12.73
C THR A 47 5.85 -1.56 11.96
N SER A 48 5.75 -0.56 11.10
CA SER A 48 4.55 -0.32 10.28
C SER A 48 4.87 -0.30 8.79
N VAL A 49 3.86 -0.55 7.96
CA VAL A 49 3.97 -0.47 6.50
C VAL A 49 2.91 0.48 5.96
N ILE A 50 3.34 1.43 5.15
CA ILE A 50 2.45 2.26 4.34
C ILE A 50 2.59 1.79 2.89
N LEU A 51 1.52 1.27 2.31
CA LEU A 51 1.45 0.85 0.91
C LEU A 51 0.74 1.93 0.09
N PHE A 52 1.46 2.58 -0.81
CA PHE A 52 0.90 3.47 -1.82
C PHE A 52 0.59 2.63 -3.06
N TRP A 53 -0.67 2.17 -3.15
CA TRP A 53 -1.09 1.18 -4.13
C TRP A 53 -1.61 1.83 -5.41
N MET A 54 -0.84 1.73 -6.48
CA MET A 54 -1.10 2.33 -7.79
C MET A 54 -1.76 1.32 -8.74
N TRP A 55 -3.01 0.94 -8.42
CA TRP A 55 -3.75 -0.02 -9.23
C TRP A 55 -3.92 0.46 -10.68
N GLY A 56 -3.64 -0.44 -11.60
CA GLY A 56 -3.60 -0.19 -13.04
C GLY A 56 -2.20 -0.38 -13.62
N GLY A 57 -1.16 -0.57 -12.79
CA GLY A 57 0.20 -0.86 -13.22
C GLY A 57 0.92 0.37 -13.80
N PRO A 58 1.51 1.23 -12.96
CA PRO A 58 2.24 2.42 -13.41
C PRO A 58 3.42 2.04 -14.28
N SER A 59 3.64 2.81 -15.34
CA SER A 59 4.79 2.59 -16.21
C SER A 59 6.10 2.98 -15.52
N GLN A 60 7.00 2.01 -15.38
CA GLN A 60 8.36 2.23 -14.90
C GLN A 60 9.16 3.16 -15.84
N LEU A 61 8.84 3.16 -17.13
CA LEU A 61 9.57 3.92 -18.16
C LEU A 61 9.23 5.42 -18.14
N GLU A 62 8.09 5.80 -17.62
CA GLU A 62 7.67 7.19 -17.43
C GLU A 62 7.90 7.68 -16.00
N THR A 63 8.48 6.86 -15.10
CA THR A 63 8.64 7.20 -13.68
C THR A 63 10.08 7.06 -13.19
N TYR A 64 10.50 5.86 -12.76
CA TYR A 64 11.76 5.64 -12.04
C TYR A 64 12.81 4.83 -12.82
N ASP A 65 12.47 4.31 -14.00
CA ASP A 65 13.38 3.50 -14.83
C ASP A 65 13.38 3.97 -16.28
N MET A 66 13.52 5.27 -16.47
CA MET A 66 13.54 5.92 -17.78
C MET A 66 14.73 5.45 -18.63
N LYS A 67 14.54 5.40 -19.93
CA LYS A 67 15.56 4.97 -20.91
C LYS A 67 15.80 6.10 -21.93
N PRO A 68 16.45 7.21 -21.55
CA PRO A 68 16.56 8.41 -22.40
C PRO A 68 17.27 8.15 -23.74
N ASP A 69 18.20 7.20 -23.78
CA ASP A 69 18.99 6.86 -24.96
C ASP A 69 18.28 5.84 -25.87
N ALA A 70 17.12 5.31 -25.47
CA ALA A 70 16.36 4.37 -26.29
C ALA A 70 15.67 5.10 -27.47
N PRO A 71 15.36 4.39 -28.59
CA PRO A 71 14.53 4.92 -29.66
C PRO A 71 13.19 5.47 -29.14
N SER A 72 12.62 6.44 -29.84
CA SER A 72 11.42 7.18 -29.41
C SER A 72 10.22 6.30 -29.09
N GLU A 73 10.08 5.18 -29.80
CA GLU A 73 9.00 4.19 -29.59
C GLU A 73 9.13 3.38 -28.29
N PHE A 74 10.27 3.52 -27.59
CA PHE A 74 10.55 2.88 -26.31
C PHE A 74 10.73 3.91 -25.19
N ARG A 75 11.42 5.02 -25.47
CA ARG A 75 11.82 6.04 -24.51
C ARG A 75 10.62 6.71 -23.81
N GLY A 76 9.54 6.92 -24.55
CA GLY A 76 8.39 7.71 -24.05
C GLY A 76 8.56 9.22 -24.21
N PRO A 77 7.53 10.00 -23.88
CA PRO A 77 7.48 11.43 -24.11
C PRO A 77 8.15 12.27 -23.01
N LEU A 78 8.45 11.70 -21.84
CA LEU A 78 8.93 12.43 -20.67
C LEU A 78 10.46 12.42 -20.57
N ASN A 79 11.01 13.42 -19.90
CA ASN A 79 12.45 13.58 -19.74
C ASN A 79 12.92 13.19 -18.34
N PRO A 80 14.13 12.65 -18.18
CA PRO A 80 14.72 12.42 -16.89
C PRO A 80 15.29 13.70 -16.30
N ILE A 81 15.24 13.81 -14.97
CA ILE A 81 15.97 14.81 -14.18
C ILE A 81 16.93 14.14 -13.22
N LYS A 82 18.04 14.82 -12.92
CA LYS A 82 19.04 14.36 -11.94
C LYS A 82 18.46 14.43 -10.55
N THR A 83 18.88 13.50 -9.70
CA THR A 83 18.56 13.51 -8.28
C THR A 83 19.75 13.96 -7.43
N ASN A 84 19.56 14.05 -6.11
CA ASN A 84 20.65 14.29 -5.15
C ASN A 84 21.57 13.06 -5.00
N VAL A 85 21.25 11.92 -5.63
CA VAL A 85 22.11 10.74 -5.70
C VAL A 85 22.81 10.68 -7.05
N PRO A 86 24.16 10.74 -7.11
CA PRO A 86 24.88 10.69 -8.37
C PRO A 86 24.56 9.44 -9.20
N GLY A 87 24.24 9.63 -10.48
CA GLY A 87 23.89 8.55 -11.40
C GLY A 87 22.44 8.04 -11.29
N MET A 88 21.64 8.59 -10.40
CA MET A 88 20.21 8.29 -10.30
C MET A 88 19.40 9.40 -10.95
N GLU A 89 18.60 9.04 -11.94
CA GLU A 89 17.69 9.93 -12.64
C GLU A 89 16.26 9.38 -12.55
N ILE A 90 15.28 10.29 -12.44
CA ILE A 90 13.85 9.99 -12.38
C ILE A 90 13.07 10.97 -13.27
N CYS A 91 11.78 10.77 -13.43
CA CYS A 91 10.93 11.59 -14.27
C CYS A 91 10.95 13.07 -13.87
N GLU A 92 10.89 13.97 -14.85
CA GLU A 92 10.84 15.44 -14.69
C GLU A 92 9.67 15.93 -13.83
N TYR A 93 8.60 15.15 -13.70
CA TYR A 93 7.47 15.44 -12.82
C TYR A 93 7.67 15.05 -11.36
N PHE A 94 8.89 14.62 -10.99
CA PHE A 94 9.28 14.30 -9.60
C PHE A 94 10.34 15.26 -9.01
N PRO A 95 10.15 16.60 -9.11
CA PRO A 95 11.16 17.56 -8.64
C PRO A 95 11.34 17.56 -7.11
N LEU A 96 10.35 17.14 -6.33
CA LEU A 96 10.46 17.02 -4.87
C LEU A 96 11.17 15.71 -4.49
N GLN A 97 10.79 14.60 -5.07
CA GLN A 97 11.44 13.31 -4.85
C GLN A 97 12.90 13.32 -5.30
N SER A 98 13.23 14.05 -6.37
CA SER A 98 14.62 14.16 -6.83
C SER A 98 15.58 14.74 -5.78
N LYS A 99 15.07 15.54 -4.83
CA LYS A 99 15.84 16.16 -3.75
C LYS A 99 16.05 15.25 -2.54
N ILE A 100 15.31 14.16 -2.45
CA ILE A 100 15.30 13.21 -1.33
C ILE A 100 15.59 11.78 -1.77
N ALA A 101 16.17 11.59 -2.94
CA ALA A 101 16.43 10.27 -3.53
C ALA A 101 17.41 9.43 -2.68
N ASP A 102 18.18 10.05 -1.82
CA ASP A 102 19.02 9.41 -0.81
C ASP A 102 18.21 8.71 0.29
N LYS A 103 16.90 8.98 0.41
CA LYS A 103 15.99 8.42 1.44
C LYS A 103 15.13 7.26 0.94
N PHE A 104 15.24 6.86 -0.32
CA PHE A 104 14.49 5.72 -0.85
C PHE A 104 15.30 4.87 -1.81
N SER A 105 14.84 3.66 -2.05
CA SER A 105 15.45 2.71 -2.99
C SER A 105 14.49 2.35 -4.10
N ILE A 106 14.99 2.15 -5.31
CA ILE A 106 14.22 1.70 -6.47
C ILE A 106 14.57 0.25 -6.76
N VAL A 107 13.58 -0.64 -6.70
CA VAL A 107 13.74 -2.06 -7.05
C VAL A 107 13.26 -2.27 -8.48
N ARG A 108 14.20 -2.31 -9.45
CA ARG A 108 13.90 -2.43 -10.87
C ARG A 108 13.76 -3.87 -11.38
N SER A 109 14.12 -4.86 -10.59
CA SER A 109 14.16 -6.28 -10.96
C SER A 109 12.94 -7.07 -10.49
N LEU A 110 11.99 -6.45 -9.82
CA LEU A 110 10.76 -7.11 -9.37
C LEU A 110 9.84 -7.36 -10.56
N HIS A 111 9.45 -8.61 -10.77
CA HIS A 111 8.55 -9.00 -11.85
C HIS A 111 7.82 -10.30 -11.50
N HIS A 112 6.72 -10.55 -12.17
CA HIS A 112 5.98 -11.82 -12.15
C HIS A 112 5.40 -12.11 -13.56
N LYS A 113 4.55 -13.14 -13.67
CA LYS A 113 4.02 -13.59 -14.97
C LYS A 113 2.54 -13.26 -15.19
N MET A 114 1.88 -12.63 -14.22
CA MET A 114 0.47 -12.26 -14.34
C MET A 114 0.32 -10.98 -15.15
N SER A 115 -0.61 -10.98 -16.10
CA SER A 115 -0.88 -9.86 -17.00
C SER A 115 -2.31 -9.31 -16.89
N SER A 116 -3.15 -9.85 -16.02
CA SER A 116 -4.44 -9.26 -15.67
C SER A 116 -4.37 -8.53 -14.33
N HIS A 117 -5.13 -7.44 -14.17
CA HIS A 117 -5.08 -6.58 -13.00
C HIS A 117 -5.33 -7.33 -11.70
N ASN A 118 -6.38 -8.15 -11.66
CA ASN A 118 -6.71 -8.87 -10.43
C ASN A 118 -5.68 -9.96 -10.11
N ASP A 119 -5.23 -10.72 -11.09
CA ASP A 119 -4.24 -11.77 -10.86
C ASP A 119 -2.88 -11.20 -10.41
N GLY A 120 -2.41 -10.14 -11.06
CA GLY A 120 -1.19 -9.42 -10.64
C GLY A 120 -1.31 -8.86 -9.23
N SER A 121 -2.42 -8.18 -8.94
CA SER A 121 -2.70 -7.65 -7.60
C SER A 121 -2.75 -8.75 -6.53
N ILE A 122 -3.39 -9.88 -6.83
CA ILE A 122 -3.46 -11.02 -5.91
C ILE A 122 -2.05 -11.56 -5.65
N GLU A 123 -1.24 -11.75 -6.70
CA GLU A 123 0.12 -12.26 -6.53
C GLU A 123 0.99 -11.33 -5.68
N VAL A 124 0.98 -10.03 -5.97
CA VAL A 124 1.77 -9.03 -5.22
C VAL A 124 1.30 -8.92 -3.77
N LEU A 125 -0.01 -8.82 -3.52
CA LEU A 125 -0.54 -8.54 -2.20
C LEU A 125 -0.63 -9.77 -1.29
N THR A 126 -0.78 -10.97 -1.85
CA THR A 126 -0.91 -12.21 -1.08
C THR A 126 0.34 -13.09 -1.09
N GLY A 127 1.27 -12.84 -2.02
CA GLY A 127 2.42 -13.72 -2.28
C GLY A 127 2.04 -15.09 -2.84
N LYS A 128 0.83 -15.21 -3.42
CA LYS A 128 0.30 -16.45 -4.00
C LYS A 128 -0.09 -16.25 -5.46
N THR A 129 0.61 -16.95 -6.34
CA THR A 129 0.30 -16.95 -7.76
C THR A 129 -1.04 -17.65 -8.00
N PRO A 130 -2.00 -17.03 -8.70
CA PRO A 130 -3.21 -17.67 -9.14
C PRO A 130 -2.91 -18.92 -10.00
N PRO A 131 -3.67 -20.01 -9.87
CA PRO A 131 -3.35 -21.29 -10.54
C PRO A 131 -3.49 -21.24 -12.06
N THR A 132 -4.37 -20.37 -12.56
CA THR A 132 -4.62 -20.17 -13.99
C THR A 132 -4.84 -18.68 -14.25
N PRO A 133 -4.41 -18.14 -15.41
CA PRO A 133 -4.70 -16.76 -15.77
C PRO A 133 -6.21 -16.48 -15.85
N ASP A 134 -6.62 -15.31 -15.38
CA ASP A 134 -7.99 -14.79 -15.54
C ASP A 134 -7.97 -13.50 -16.38
N PRO A 135 -8.18 -13.61 -17.72
CA PRO A 135 -8.15 -12.44 -18.59
C PRO A 135 -9.34 -11.48 -18.38
N THR A 136 -10.35 -11.90 -17.63
CA THR A 136 -11.52 -11.05 -17.33
C THR A 136 -11.28 -10.08 -16.19
N SER A 137 -10.19 -10.25 -15.44
CA SER A 137 -9.84 -9.46 -14.24
C SER A 137 -10.98 -9.39 -13.20
N THR A 138 -11.73 -10.48 -13.03
CA THR A 138 -12.85 -10.55 -12.07
C THR A 138 -12.53 -11.39 -10.83
N ARG A 139 -11.40 -12.09 -10.84
CA ARG A 139 -10.99 -12.97 -9.74
C ARG A 139 -10.85 -12.21 -8.43
N VAL A 140 -11.23 -12.87 -7.35
CA VAL A 140 -10.90 -12.48 -5.98
C VAL A 140 -9.93 -13.50 -5.38
N SER A 141 -9.10 -13.04 -4.44
CA SER A 141 -8.08 -13.89 -3.81
C SER A 141 -8.69 -15.06 -3.04
N SER A 142 -8.01 -16.20 -3.04
CA SER A 142 -8.30 -17.35 -2.15
C SER A 142 -7.49 -17.28 -0.84
N HIS A 143 -6.59 -16.32 -0.72
CA HIS A 143 -5.77 -16.07 0.45
C HIS A 143 -5.90 -14.61 0.89
N PRO A 144 -5.75 -14.31 2.19
CA PRO A 144 -5.72 -12.93 2.67
C PRO A 144 -4.47 -12.20 2.16
N ASP A 145 -4.55 -10.89 2.04
CA ASP A 145 -3.38 -10.06 1.77
C ASP A 145 -2.49 -9.89 3.01
N PHE A 146 -1.30 -9.30 2.82
CA PHE A 146 -0.32 -9.13 3.88
C PHE A 146 -0.83 -8.25 5.03
N GLY A 147 -1.70 -7.26 4.75
CA GLY A 147 -2.31 -6.40 5.77
C GLY A 147 -3.26 -7.17 6.67
N MET A 148 -4.09 -8.05 6.09
CA MET A 148 -4.98 -8.94 6.82
C MET A 148 -4.21 -9.96 7.67
N ILE A 149 -3.11 -10.52 7.12
CA ILE A 149 -2.22 -11.43 7.85
C ILE A 149 -1.56 -10.69 9.02
N THR A 150 -1.11 -9.46 8.81
CA THR A 150 -0.51 -8.63 9.87
C THR A 150 -1.52 -8.32 10.96
N SER A 151 -2.75 -7.96 10.58
CA SER A 151 -3.85 -7.74 11.54
C SER A 151 -4.10 -8.97 12.41
N TYR A 152 -4.15 -10.15 11.81
CA TYR A 152 -4.31 -11.42 12.54
C TYR A 152 -3.11 -11.69 13.47
N ALA A 153 -1.90 -11.55 12.97
CA ALA A 153 -0.69 -11.89 13.72
C ALA A 153 -0.43 -10.95 14.90
N ARG A 154 -0.82 -9.67 14.81
CA ARG A 154 -0.65 -8.70 15.89
C ARG A 154 -1.80 -8.69 16.88
N GLY A 155 -2.97 -9.18 16.47
CA GLY A 155 -4.17 -9.17 17.31
C GLY A 155 -4.74 -7.76 17.55
N THR A 156 -5.55 -7.63 18.58
CA THR A 156 -6.22 -6.37 18.92
C THR A 156 -5.23 -5.38 19.55
N HIS A 157 -5.21 -4.15 19.05
CA HIS A 157 -4.46 -3.06 19.69
C HIS A 157 -5.07 -2.69 21.05
N ALA A 158 -4.23 -2.37 22.03
CA ALA A 158 -4.69 -2.05 23.38
C ALA A 158 -5.70 -0.88 23.41
N ASP A 159 -5.46 0.14 22.58
CA ASP A 159 -6.32 1.33 22.50
C ASP A 159 -7.50 1.16 21.54
N GLY A 160 -7.71 -0.04 20.98
CA GLY A 160 -8.78 -0.31 20.03
C GLY A 160 -8.47 0.17 18.60
N MET A 161 -7.24 0.62 18.31
CA MET A 161 -6.82 1.03 16.98
C MET A 161 -6.86 -0.15 16.00
N PRO A 162 -7.40 0.01 14.77
CA PRO A 162 -7.33 -1.02 13.75
C PRO A 162 -5.86 -1.30 13.37
N GLN A 163 -5.50 -2.57 13.24
CA GLN A 163 -4.15 -2.95 12.79
C GLN A 163 -3.96 -2.74 11.28
N TYR A 164 -5.05 -2.74 10.52
CA TYR A 164 -5.03 -2.54 9.08
C TYR A 164 -6.07 -1.49 8.67
N VAL A 165 -5.62 -0.42 8.03
CA VAL A 165 -6.46 0.70 7.59
C VAL A 165 -6.29 0.89 6.08
N GLY A 166 -7.40 1.04 5.37
CA GLY A 166 -7.46 1.55 4.02
C GLY A 166 -7.73 3.05 4.03
N ALA A 167 -6.73 3.86 3.77
CA ALA A 167 -6.91 5.28 3.54
C ALA A 167 -7.61 5.45 2.19
N GLN A 168 -8.89 5.75 2.26
CA GLN A 168 -9.96 5.64 1.30
C GLN A 168 -10.53 4.21 1.22
N LYS A 169 -9.88 3.29 0.54
CA LYS A 169 -10.32 1.90 0.32
C LYS A 169 -9.16 0.92 0.45
N SER A 170 -9.50 -0.32 0.69
CA SER A 170 -8.58 -1.46 0.58
C SER A 170 -8.63 -2.06 -0.82
N PRO A 171 -7.61 -2.85 -1.24
CA PRO A 171 -7.63 -3.52 -2.53
C PRO A 171 -8.86 -4.41 -2.69
N PHE A 172 -9.69 -4.11 -3.69
CA PHE A 172 -11.03 -4.74 -3.84
C PHE A 172 -10.98 -6.21 -4.26
N MET A 173 -9.85 -6.71 -4.78
CA MET A 173 -9.68 -8.09 -5.19
C MET A 173 -9.22 -9.01 -4.06
N THR A 174 -8.79 -8.50 -2.91
CA THR A 174 -8.38 -9.33 -1.76
C THR A 174 -9.52 -9.55 -0.78
N ARG A 175 -9.48 -10.67 -0.07
CA ARG A 175 -10.50 -11.07 0.92
C ARG A 175 -9.82 -11.68 2.14
N PRO A 176 -10.38 -11.54 3.34
CA PRO A 176 -9.82 -12.10 4.57
C PRO A 176 -9.88 -13.64 4.62
N GLN A 177 -10.72 -14.27 3.81
CA GLN A 177 -10.84 -15.71 3.64
C GLN A 177 -10.90 -16.45 5.00
N TYR A 178 -9.99 -17.38 5.25
CA TYR A 178 -9.93 -18.18 6.47
C TYR A 178 -9.56 -17.41 7.75
N LEU A 179 -9.12 -16.14 7.65
CA LEU A 179 -8.86 -15.31 8.83
C LEU A 179 -10.12 -14.69 9.42
N GLY A 180 -11.20 -14.57 8.62
CA GLY A 180 -12.45 -13.95 9.07
C GLY A 180 -12.50 -12.44 8.86
N ALA A 181 -13.72 -11.90 8.88
CA ALA A 181 -14.02 -10.50 8.53
C ALA A 181 -13.38 -9.47 9.47
N ALA A 182 -13.09 -9.84 10.71
CA ALA A 182 -12.44 -8.97 11.70
C ALA A 182 -11.07 -8.43 11.28
N HIS A 183 -10.40 -9.12 10.35
CA HIS A 183 -9.08 -8.74 9.86
C HIS A 183 -9.09 -7.95 8.55
N LYS A 184 -10.29 -7.65 8.02
CA LYS A 184 -10.43 -6.75 6.88
C LYS A 184 -9.95 -5.35 7.25
N ALA A 185 -9.39 -4.61 6.26
CA ALA A 185 -9.03 -3.22 6.48
C ALA A 185 -10.24 -2.37 6.90
N TYR A 186 -10.02 -1.47 7.87
CA TYR A 186 -10.96 -0.40 8.14
C TYR A 186 -10.81 0.69 7.07
N GLU A 187 -11.86 0.94 6.30
CA GLU A 187 -11.86 1.91 5.20
C GLU A 187 -12.35 3.28 5.67
N THR A 188 -11.55 4.33 5.44
CA THR A 188 -11.79 5.66 6.03
C THR A 188 -12.61 6.60 5.15
N GLY A 189 -12.70 6.34 3.86
CA GLY A 189 -13.13 7.34 2.89
C GLY A 189 -12.03 8.33 2.53
N ASP A 190 -12.36 9.38 1.78
CA ASP A 190 -11.41 10.34 1.21
C ASP A 190 -11.03 11.46 2.20
N PRO A 191 -9.78 11.51 2.71
CA PRO A 191 -9.37 12.52 3.68
C PRO A 191 -9.18 13.94 3.10
N SER A 192 -9.27 14.11 1.80
CA SER A 192 -9.25 15.45 1.16
C SER A 192 -10.60 16.15 1.19
N LYS A 193 -11.66 15.45 1.54
CA LYS A 193 -13.02 15.99 1.56
C LYS A 193 -13.28 16.74 2.87
N PRO A 194 -14.02 17.88 2.83
CA PRO A 194 -14.32 18.66 4.02
C PRO A 194 -15.11 17.89 5.11
N GLU A 195 -15.90 16.92 4.69
CA GLU A 195 -16.70 16.07 5.57
C GLU A 195 -15.90 14.94 6.23
N PHE A 196 -14.62 14.75 5.88
CA PHE A 196 -13.77 13.74 6.49
C PHE A 196 -13.48 14.07 7.96
N GLY A 197 -13.54 13.07 8.82
CA GLY A 197 -13.19 13.20 10.25
C GLY A 197 -14.39 13.24 11.17
N ALA A 198 -14.55 14.30 11.92
CA ALA A 198 -15.42 14.40 13.10
C ALA A 198 -16.88 13.91 12.92
N LYS A 199 -17.48 14.05 11.74
CA LYS A 199 -18.88 13.62 11.55
C LYS A 199 -19.05 12.09 11.47
N ASN A 200 -18.02 11.37 11.01
CA ASN A 200 -18.08 9.91 10.90
C ASN A 200 -17.56 9.19 12.14
N LEU A 201 -16.87 9.91 13.04
CA LEU A 201 -16.29 9.39 14.27
C LEU A 201 -16.93 9.98 15.53
N THR A 202 -17.96 10.79 15.40
CA THR A 202 -18.75 11.32 16.53
C THR A 202 -20.08 10.60 16.62
N LEU A 203 -20.49 10.33 17.86
CA LEU A 203 -21.82 9.80 18.13
C LEU A 203 -22.87 10.78 17.63
N THR A 204 -23.89 10.27 16.95
CA THR A 204 -25.05 11.08 16.52
C THR A 204 -25.71 11.73 17.73
N THR A 205 -26.23 12.95 17.56
CA THR A 205 -26.94 13.71 18.59
C THR A 205 -27.97 12.84 19.31
N GLY A 206 -27.83 12.69 20.64
CA GLY A 206 -28.70 11.86 21.46
C GLY A 206 -28.18 10.44 21.75
N LEU A 207 -27.02 10.07 21.23
CA LEU A 207 -26.26 8.89 21.65
C LEU A 207 -25.04 9.36 22.47
N ASP A 208 -25.00 9.00 23.75
CA ASP A 208 -23.81 9.12 24.59
C ASP A 208 -23.15 7.74 24.76
N ASN A 209 -21.95 7.74 25.33
CA ASN A 209 -21.18 6.52 25.54
C ASN A 209 -21.95 5.51 26.41
N ASP A 210 -22.69 5.96 27.42
CA ASP A 210 -23.44 5.09 28.34
C ASP A 210 -24.60 4.38 27.61
N ARG A 211 -25.28 5.09 26.73
CA ARG A 211 -26.34 4.51 25.89
C ARG A 211 -25.79 3.54 24.85
N LEU A 212 -24.61 3.85 24.33
CA LEU A 212 -23.93 2.97 23.37
C LEU A 212 -23.47 1.67 24.04
N GLU A 213 -22.90 1.78 25.23
CA GLU A 213 -22.47 0.65 26.06
C GLU A 213 -23.66 -0.19 26.51
N SER A 214 -24.75 0.45 26.95
CA SER A 214 -26.00 -0.23 27.31
C SER A 214 -26.61 -0.99 26.12
N ARG A 215 -26.60 -0.42 24.90
CA ARG A 215 -27.07 -1.12 23.71
C ARG A 215 -26.15 -2.27 23.31
N SER A 216 -24.83 -2.10 23.42
CA SER A 216 -23.86 -3.16 23.17
C SER A 216 -24.03 -4.32 24.16
N ASN A 217 -24.26 -4.03 25.45
CA ASN A 217 -24.51 -5.03 26.48
C ASN A 217 -25.86 -5.74 26.26
N LEU A 218 -26.90 -5.03 25.86
CA LEU A 218 -28.19 -5.64 25.48
C LEU A 218 -28.04 -6.55 24.25
N LEU A 219 -27.39 -6.11 23.18
CA LEU A 219 -27.08 -6.93 22.02
C LEU A 219 -26.29 -8.19 22.41
N SER A 220 -25.26 -8.05 23.27
CA SER A 220 -24.47 -9.18 23.73
C SER A 220 -25.29 -10.19 24.53
N GLN A 221 -26.28 -9.76 25.32
CA GLN A 221 -27.17 -10.66 26.04
C GLN A 221 -28.15 -11.41 25.14
N PHE A 222 -28.65 -10.76 24.09
CA PHE A 222 -29.49 -11.43 23.08
C PHE A 222 -28.69 -12.40 22.20
N ASP A 223 -27.44 -12.08 21.89
CA ASP A 223 -26.55 -12.89 21.06
C ASP A 223 -25.98 -14.12 21.77
N VAL A 224 -25.87 -14.12 23.10
CA VAL A 224 -25.42 -15.31 23.86
C VAL A 224 -26.30 -16.54 23.56
N MET A 225 -27.58 -16.35 23.27
CA MET A 225 -28.48 -17.44 22.85
C MET A 225 -28.24 -17.92 21.41
N ARG A 226 -27.76 -17.05 20.50
CA ARG A 226 -27.46 -17.38 19.10
C ARG A 226 -26.06 -17.94 18.90
N ARG A 227 -25.08 -17.54 19.71
CA ARG A 227 -23.63 -17.81 19.57
C ARG A 227 -23.21 -19.27 19.71
N ARG A 228 -24.08 -20.15 20.10
CA ARG A 228 -23.72 -21.58 20.17
C ARG A 228 -23.54 -22.28 18.82
N PHE A 229 -23.80 -21.58 17.71
CA PHE A 229 -23.92 -22.24 16.38
C PHE A 229 -23.25 -21.55 15.21
N ASP A 230 -22.58 -20.37 15.34
CA ASP A 230 -22.15 -19.64 14.14
C ASP A 230 -20.80 -18.91 14.29
N ALA A 231 -19.77 -19.40 13.55
CA ALA A 231 -18.46 -18.75 13.48
C ALA A 231 -18.53 -17.36 12.77
N GLN A 232 -19.55 -17.13 11.93
CA GLN A 232 -19.78 -15.83 11.26
C GLN A 232 -20.32 -14.78 12.23
N ALA A 233 -21.05 -15.18 13.27
CA ALA A 233 -21.54 -14.27 14.31
C ALA A 233 -20.37 -13.66 15.11
N ASN A 234 -19.34 -14.46 15.42
CA ASN A 234 -18.17 -13.97 16.16
C ASN A 234 -17.36 -12.93 15.36
N ALA A 235 -17.24 -13.11 14.04
CA ALA A 235 -16.54 -12.15 13.19
C ALA A 235 -17.27 -10.81 13.05
N MET A 236 -18.62 -10.82 13.08
CA MET A 236 -19.43 -9.59 13.10
C MET A 236 -19.31 -8.85 14.44
N ASP A 237 -19.21 -9.58 15.53
CA ASP A 237 -18.99 -9.03 16.88
C ASP A 237 -17.63 -8.34 17.00
N ASP A 238 -16.59 -8.93 16.44
CA ASP A 238 -15.25 -8.34 16.41
C ASP A 238 -15.21 -7.05 15.58
N PHE A 239 -15.91 -7.04 14.44
CA PHE A 239 -16.06 -5.85 13.61
C PHE A 239 -16.86 -4.75 14.33
N ASN A 240 -17.97 -5.09 14.99
CA ASN A 240 -18.78 -4.16 15.75
C ASN A 240 -17.99 -3.60 16.95
N ARG A 241 -17.20 -4.44 17.64
CA ARG A 241 -16.34 -4.02 18.74
C ARG A 241 -15.24 -3.07 18.24
N MET A 242 -14.62 -3.33 17.10
CA MET A 242 -13.66 -2.43 16.48
C MET A 242 -14.31 -1.08 16.14
N ALA A 243 -15.49 -1.08 15.51
CA ALA A 243 -16.23 0.14 15.22
C ALA A 243 -16.59 0.94 16.50
N MET A 244 -16.97 0.25 17.58
CA MET A 244 -17.21 0.86 18.88
C MET A 244 -15.94 1.48 19.46
N ASN A 245 -14.83 0.79 19.44
CA ASN A 245 -13.55 1.30 19.93
C ASN A 245 -13.11 2.56 19.18
N ILE A 246 -13.29 2.58 17.85
CA ILE A 246 -13.02 3.77 17.02
C ILE A 246 -13.85 4.96 17.47
N LEU A 247 -15.12 4.75 17.84
CA LEU A 247 -16.04 5.81 18.26
C LEU A 247 -15.80 6.28 19.70
N THR A 248 -15.26 5.42 20.57
CA THR A 248 -15.14 5.69 22.02
C THR A 248 -13.71 5.98 22.48
N SER A 249 -12.69 5.60 21.73
CA SER A 249 -11.28 5.84 22.07
C SER A 249 -10.82 7.24 21.63
N PRO A 250 -10.44 8.12 22.57
CA PRO A 250 -9.88 9.43 22.23
C PRO A 250 -8.58 9.33 21.40
N THR A 251 -7.76 8.32 21.66
CA THR A 251 -6.51 8.06 20.89
C THR A 251 -6.82 7.77 19.43
N VAL A 252 -7.82 6.92 19.19
CA VAL A 252 -8.24 6.59 17.82
C VAL A 252 -8.85 7.81 17.13
N ALA A 253 -9.80 8.49 17.79
CA ALA A 253 -10.43 9.69 17.24
C ALA A 253 -9.38 10.75 16.87
N ASN A 254 -8.38 10.98 17.73
CA ASN A 254 -7.31 11.92 17.46
C ASN A 254 -6.43 11.51 16.25
N ALA A 255 -6.13 10.22 16.09
CA ALA A 255 -5.32 9.74 14.95
C ALA A 255 -6.00 10.04 13.59
N PHE A 256 -7.33 9.95 13.52
CA PHE A 256 -8.10 10.25 12.31
C PHE A 256 -8.46 11.74 12.15
N ASP A 257 -8.23 12.57 13.16
CA ASP A 257 -8.60 13.99 13.13
C ASP A 257 -7.58 14.81 12.36
N MET A 258 -7.85 15.05 11.08
CA MET A 258 -7.03 15.86 10.19
C MET A 258 -7.03 17.36 10.57
N SER A 259 -7.93 17.81 11.46
CA SER A 259 -7.94 19.21 11.92
C SER A 259 -6.75 19.53 12.85
N GLN A 260 -6.10 18.52 13.40
CA GLN A 260 -4.88 18.66 14.19
C GLN A 260 -3.66 19.05 13.37
N GLU A 261 -3.71 18.94 12.05
CA GLU A 261 -2.63 19.31 11.16
C GLU A 261 -2.77 20.77 10.73
N THR A 262 -1.64 21.47 10.65
CA THR A 262 -1.62 22.86 10.17
C THR A 262 -1.97 22.93 8.69
N GLU A 263 -2.51 24.07 8.26
CA GLU A 263 -2.83 24.28 6.85
C GLU A 263 -1.57 24.20 5.97
N GLU A 264 -0.42 24.70 6.47
CA GLU A 264 0.87 24.59 5.80
C GLU A 264 1.28 23.12 5.59
N THR A 265 1.10 22.26 6.59
CA THR A 265 1.36 20.82 6.46
C THR A 265 0.47 20.19 5.42
N LYS A 266 -0.83 20.49 5.46
CA LYS A 266 -1.78 19.97 4.47
C LYS A 266 -1.45 20.44 3.05
N ASP A 267 -1.02 21.71 2.88
CA ASP A 267 -0.59 22.25 1.59
C ASP A 267 0.68 21.57 1.07
N ARG A 268 1.66 21.33 1.94
CA ARG A 268 2.90 20.63 1.60
C ARG A 268 2.65 19.23 1.05
N TYR A 269 1.73 18.46 1.63
CA TYR A 269 1.32 17.14 1.11
C TYR A 269 0.50 17.26 -0.18
N GLY A 270 -0.11 18.40 -0.45
CA GLY A 270 -1.06 18.65 -1.53
C GLY A 270 -2.51 18.44 -1.12
N ARG A 271 -3.39 19.42 -1.48
CA ARG A 271 -4.84 19.40 -1.18
C ARG A 271 -5.63 18.45 -2.08
N HIS A 272 -5.07 17.34 -2.42
CA HIS A 272 -5.68 16.31 -3.24
C HIS A 272 -5.75 15.00 -2.49
N ARG A 273 -6.56 14.07 -2.99
CA ARG A 273 -6.85 12.77 -2.40
C ARG A 273 -5.59 12.03 -1.93
N TRP A 274 -4.59 11.90 -2.78
CA TRP A 274 -3.39 11.12 -2.46
C TRP A 274 -2.50 11.81 -1.43
N GLY A 275 -2.33 13.12 -1.54
CA GLY A 275 -1.54 13.88 -0.57
C GLY A 275 -2.15 13.83 0.84
N GLN A 276 -3.46 14.05 0.95
CA GLN A 276 -4.15 13.96 2.24
C GLN A 276 -4.21 12.52 2.77
N SER A 277 -4.26 11.50 1.89
CA SER A 277 -4.13 10.10 2.30
C SER A 277 -2.73 9.77 2.82
N CYS A 278 -1.68 10.33 2.24
CA CYS A 278 -0.31 10.22 2.75
C CYS A 278 -0.18 10.86 4.14
N LEU A 279 -0.75 12.05 4.33
CA LEU A 279 -0.78 12.72 5.63
C LEU A 279 -1.54 11.92 6.69
N LEU A 280 -2.71 11.39 6.35
CA LEU A 280 -3.47 10.50 7.22
C LEU A 280 -2.66 9.24 7.56
N ALA A 281 -2.00 8.62 6.57
CA ALA A 281 -1.20 7.43 6.79
C ALA A 281 -0.05 7.68 7.78
N ARG A 282 0.64 8.81 7.71
CA ARG A 282 1.67 9.21 8.68
C ARG A 282 1.08 9.28 10.10
N ARG A 283 -0.07 9.94 10.28
CA ARG A 283 -0.75 10.04 11.57
C ARG A 283 -1.14 8.67 12.13
N LEU A 284 -1.64 7.79 11.28
CA LEU A 284 -2.07 6.44 11.67
C LEU A 284 -0.91 5.57 12.12
N VAL A 285 0.24 5.61 11.43
CA VAL A 285 1.42 4.84 11.88
C VAL A 285 2.04 5.43 13.15
N GLU A 286 2.00 6.74 13.35
CA GLU A 286 2.37 7.38 14.62
C GLU A 286 1.50 6.88 15.79
N ALA A 287 0.22 6.60 15.51
CA ALA A 287 -0.72 6.05 16.49
C ALA A 287 -0.65 4.51 16.62
N GLY A 288 0.26 3.84 15.92
CA GLY A 288 0.53 2.41 16.06
C GLY A 288 -0.21 1.49 15.07
N VAL A 289 -0.86 2.03 14.04
CA VAL A 289 -1.44 1.21 12.96
C VAL A 289 -0.34 0.43 12.26
N ALA A 290 -0.50 -0.87 12.12
CA ALA A 290 0.51 -1.75 11.56
C ALA A 290 0.63 -1.65 10.03
N VAL A 291 -0.49 -1.54 9.34
CA VAL A 291 -0.53 -1.43 7.88
C VAL A 291 -1.53 -0.36 7.45
N VAL A 292 -1.08 0.57 6.64
CA VAL A 292 -1.95 1.55 5.98
C VAL A 292 -1.85 1.36 4.47
N ASN A 293 -2.95 1.02 3.83
CA ASN A 293 -3.05 1.01 2.37
C ASN A 293 -3.63 2.35 1.88
N ILE A 294 -2.92 3.04 1.02
CA ILE A 294 -3.40 4.23 0.32
C ILE A 294 -3.90 3.79 -1.05
N ASP A 295 -5.18 4.01 -1.33
CA ASP A 295 -5.75 3.78 -2.66
C ASP A 295 -5.31 4.90 -3.61
N ALA A 296 -4.27 4.64 -4.37
CA ALA A 296 -3.72 5.55 -5.36
C ALA A 296 -4.12 5.19 -6.80
N ALA A 297 -5.24 4.51 -6.99
CA ALA A 297 -5.71 4.08 -8.32
C ALA A 297 -6.07 5.28 -9.21
N ALA A 298 -6.79 6.27 -8.68
CA ALA A 298 -7.17 7.47 -9.41
C ALA A 298 -7.04 8.75 -8.56
N PRO A 299 -6.59 9.87 -9.16
CA PRO A 299 -6.33 11.10 -8.41
C PRO A 299 -7.60 11.82 -7.92
N SER A 300 -8.74 11.54 -8.53
CA SER A 300 -10.02 12.19 -8.18
C SER A 300 -11.21 11.33 -8.56
N ASP A 301 -12.40 11.70 -8.06
CA ASP A 301 -13.69 11.07 -8.41
C ASP A 301 -14.27 11.61 -9.73
N THR A 302 -13.51 12.32 -10.54
CA THR A 302 -13.98 12.88 -11.81
C THR A 302 -14.26 11.77 -12.82
N SER A 303 -15.12 12.06 -13.81
CA SER A 303 -15.47 11.16 -14.91
C SER A 303 -14.28 10.75 -15.80
N LYS A 304 -13.14 11.44 -15.66
CA LYS A 304 -11.86 11.06 -16.24
C LYS A 304 -11.16 10.11 -15.27
N ASN A 305 -11.46 8.84 -15.38
CA ASN A 305 -10.81 7.80 -14.58
C ASN A 305 -9.38 7.58 -15.07
N PHE A 306 -8.44 8.39 -14.57
CA PHE A 306 -7.01 8.24 -14.84
C PHE A 306 -6.41 7.20 -13.90
N SER A 307 -6.89 5.96 -13.92
CA SER A 307 -6.16 4.85 -13.31
C SER A 307 -4.77 4.73 -13.99
N TRP A 308 -3.89 3.92 -13.42
CA TRP A 308 -2.56 3.68 -13.99
C TRP A 308 -2.59 2.74 -15.21
N ASP A 309 -3.79 2.37 -15.67
CA ASP A 309 -3.98 1.50 -16.83
C ASP A 309 -3.85 2.28 -18.15
N ASP A 310 -2.61 2.67 -18.46
CA ASP A 310 -2.23 3.56 -19.55
C ASP A 310 -2.17 2.89 -20.92
N HIS A 311 -3.20 2.16 -21.32
CA HIS A 311 -3.35 1.67 -22.68
C HIS A 311 -3.62 2.80 -23.67
N ALA A 312 -3.13 2.66 -24.90
CA ALA A 312 -3.39 3.61 -25.98
C ALA A 312 -4.89 3.80 -26.26
N SER A 313 -5.70 2.75 -26.06
CA SER A 313 -7.16 2.80 -26.19
C SER A 313 -7.86 3.56 -25.04
N ALA A 314 -7.19 3.71 -23.89
CA ALA A 314 -7.77 4.39 -22.73
C ALA A 314 -7.43 5.89 -22.74
N PHE A 315 -6.14 6.23 -22.76
CA PHE A 315 -5.66 7.60 -22.59
C PHE A 315 -4.46 7.88 -23.50
N HIS A 316 -4.09 9.17 -23.58
CA HIS A 316 -2.76 9.56 -24.01
C HIS A 316 -1.85 9.62 -22.77
N ILE A 317 -0.79 8.80 -22.77
CA ILE A 317 0.09 8.60 -21.61
C ILE A 317 0.67 9.93 -21.07
N ASP A 318 1.12 10.83 -21.93
CA ASP A 318 1.65 12.14 -21.52
C ASP A 318 0.61 12.95 -20.74
N TYR A 319 -0.62 13.02 -21.23
CA TYR A 319 -1.68 13.75 -20.54
C TYR A 319 -2.00 13.17 -19.17
N ALA A 320 -2.14 11.86 -19.10
CA ALA A 320 -2.42 11.19 -17.83
C ALA A 320 -1.27 11.37 -16.82
N GLN A 321 -0.02 11.31 -17.27
CA GLN A 321 1.13 11.50 -16.38
C GLN A 321 1.25 12.94 -15.88
N ARG A 322 0.97 13.95 -16.70
CA ARG A 322 0.97 15.36 -16.26
C ARG A 322 0.01 15.64 -15.12
N GLU A 323 -1.11 14.92 -15.06
CA GLU A 323 -2.11 15.07 -14.00
C GLU A 323 -1.73 14.29 -12.72
N ARG A 324 -1.16 13.10 -12.88
CA ARG A 324 -0.89 12.17 -11.77
C ARG A 324 0.45 12.38 -11.09
N LEU A 325 1.53 12.50 -11.87
CA LEU A 325 2.87 12.46 -11.30
C LEU A 325 3.18 13.61 -10.33
N PRO A 326 2.73 14.87 -10.56
CA PRO A 326 2.90 15.93 -9.57
C PRO A 326 2.19 15.65 -8.23
N GLN A 327 1.06 14.94 -8.26
CA GLN A 327 0.34 14.55 -7.04
C GLN A 327 1.06 13.42 -6.30
N VAL A 328 1.63 12.46 -7.03
CA VAL A 328 2.52 11.43 -6.44
C VAL A 328 3.76 12.07 -5.84
N ASP A 329 4.35 13.04 -6.54
CA ASP A 329 5.56 13.73 -6.09
C ASP A 329 5.33 14.44 -4.75
N SER A 330 4.32 15.29 -4.67
CA SER A 330 4.01 16.03 -3.44
C SER A 330 3.65 15.09 -2.27
N GLY A 331 2.81 14.08 -2.51
CA GLY A 331 2.36 13.16 -1.47
C GLY A 331 3.49 12.31 -0.92
N LEU A 332 4.24 11.61 -1.78
CA LEU A 332 5.31 10.71 -1.35
C LEU A 332 6.53 11.47 -0.82
N ALA A 333 6.94 12.57 -1.45
CA ALA A 333 8.07 13.34 -0.95
C ALA A 333 7.79 13.91 0.44
N SER A 334 6.59 14.45 0.68
CA SER A 334 6.20 14.95 1.99
C SER A 334 6.12 13.83 3.03
N LEU A 335 5.56 12.67 2.66
CA LEU A 335 5.48 11.51 3.55
C LEU A 335 6.86 11.02 3.98
N ILE A 336 7.77 10.80 3.03
CA ILE A 336 9.12 10.31 3.30
C ILE A 336 9.90 11.32 4.16
N THR A 337 9.79 12.60 3.83
CA THR A 337 10.45 13.67 4.61
C THR A 337 9.91 13.74 6.04
N ASP A 338 8.59 13.72 6.23
CA ASP A 338 7.98 13.76 7.56
C ASP A 338 8.36 12.55 8.41
N LEU A 339 8.37 11.35 7.83
CA LEU A 339 8.78 10.14 8.55
C LEU A 339 10.24 10.25 9.00
N HIS A 340 11.11 10.75 8.14
CA HIS A 340 12.53 10.96 8.47
C HIS A 340 12.71 12.04 9.55
N ASP A 341 12.09 13.21 9.40
CA ASP A 341 12.21 14.33 10.33
C ASP A 341 11.66 14.00 11.73
N ARG A 342 10.74 13.04 11.82
CA ARG A 342 10.15 12.54 13.07
C ARG A 342 10.88 11.32 13.64
N GLY A 343 11.91 10.80 12.96
CA GLY A 343 12.64 9.59 13.36
C GLY A 343 11.76 8.33 13.33
N LEU A 344 10.82 8.26 12.39
CA LEU A 344 9.93 7.12 12.17
C LEU A 344 10.41 6.21 11.03
N ASP A 345 11.39 6.65 10.25
CA ASP A 345 11.94 5.96 9.08
C ASP A 345 12.64 4.64 9.43
N GLU A 346 13.08 4.47 10.68
CA GLU A 346 13.63 3.18 11.17
C GLU A 346 12.54 2.13 11.41
N ASP A 347 11.29 2.55 11.69
CA ASP A 347 10.19 1.67 12.08
C ASP A 347 9.05 1.63 11.05
N VAL A 348 9.04 2.52 10.06
CA VAL A 348 7.98 2.62 9.04
C VAL A 348 8.56 2.40 7.64
N MET A 349 8.07 1.39 6.95
CA MET A 349 8.40 1.15 5.56
C MET A 349 7.32 1.73 4.65
N VAL A 350 7.70 2.59 3.70
CA VAL A 350 6.81 3.05 2.63
C VAL A 350 7.10 2.25 1.36
N ILE A 351 6.05 1.65 0.79
CA ILE A 351 6.12 0.90 -0.47
C ILE A 351 5.19 1.57 -1.47
N ALA A 352 5.75 2.02 -2.60
CA ALA A 352 4.98 2.54 -3.72
C ALA A 352 5.10 1.60 -4.91
N CYS A 353 4.02 0.94 -5.30
CA CYS A 353 3.98 0.01 -6.43
C CYS A 353 2.56 -0.19 -6.96
N GLY A 354 2.48 -0.76 -8.16
CA GLY A 354 1.26 -1.36 -8.70
C GLY A 354 1.41 -2.86 -8.86
N GLU A 355 0.47 -3.46 -9.56
CA GLU A 355 0.42 -4.92 -9.75
C GLU A 355 1.42 -5.44 -10.78
N PHE A 356 1.84 -4.64 -11.75
CA PHE A 356 2.83 -5.00 -12.79
C PHE A 356 3.41 -3.74 -13.42
N GLY A 357 4.42 -3.91 -14.30
CA GLY A 357 4.98 -2.87 -15.13
C GLY A 357 4.28 -2.78 -16.49
N ARG A 358 4.87 -1.97 -17.39
CA ARG A 358 4.34 -1.73 -18.73
C ARG A 358 5.34 -2.14 -19.82
N THR A 359 4.82 -2.55 -21.00
CA THR A 359 5.65 -2.94 -22.13
C THR A 359 6.65 -1.84 -22.52
N PRO A 360 7.88 -2.20 -22.89
CA PRO A 360 8.86 -1.20 -23.33
C PRO A 360 8.39 -0.43 -24.57
N ARG A 361 7.73 -1.08 -25.52
CA ARG A 361 7.27 -0.45 -26.74
C ARG A 361 5.95 0.27 -26.52
N ILE A 362 5.87 1.50 -26.99
CA ILE A 362 4.65 2.31 -27.03
C ILE A 362 3.72 1.78 -28.11
N THR A 363 2.43 1.72 -27.78
CA THR A 363 1.33 1.40 -28.70
C THR A 363 0.53 2.66 -29.03
N TYR A 364 -0.10 2.66 -30.19
CA TYR A 364 -0.91 3.75 -30.69
C TYR A 364 -2.32 3.26 -31.01
N ALA A 365 -3.31 4.05 -30.67
CA ALA A 365 -4.69 3.84 -31.07
C ALA A 365 -5.22 5.07 -31.81
N PRO A 366 -5.97 4.91 -32.92
CA PRO A 366 -6.53 6.04 -33.65
C PRO A 366 -7.57 6.81 -32.82
N LYS A 367 -8.22 6.12 -31.87
CA LYS A 367 -9.17 6.67 -30.91
C LYS A 367 -9.01 6.02 -29.54
N ASN A 368 -9.08 6.84 -28.50
CA ASN A 368 -9.18 6.43 -27.10
C ASN A 368 -10.64 6.64 -26.58
N PHE A 369 -10.88 6.47 -25.30
CA PHE A 369 -12.20 6.69 -24.69
C PHE A 369 -12.73 8.13 -24.81
N SER A 370 -11.86 9.09 -25.18
CA SER A 370 -12.24 10.49 -25.41
C SER A 370 -12.32 10.86 -26.90
N ASP A 371 -12.40 9.88 -27.81
CA ASP A 371 -12.39 10.04 -29.26
C ASP A 371 -11.17 10.81 -29.83
N GLN A 372 -10.04 10.78 -29.10
CA GLN A 372 -8.78 11.38 -29.50
C GLN A 372 -7.73 10.27 -29.78
N PRO A 373 -6.70 10.54 -30.59
CA PRO A 373 -5.58 9.63 -30.73
C PRO A 373 -4.98 9.30 -29.36
N GLY A 374 -4.76 8.02 -29.11
CA GLY A 374 -4.19 7.53 -27.87
C GLY A 374 -2.78 7.00 -28.05
N VAL A 375 -1.97 7.16 -27.03
CA VAL A 375 -0.61 6.64 -26.89
C VAL A 375 -0.48 6.01 -25.52
N GLY A 376 -0.03 4.77 -25.46
CA GLY A 376 0.09 4.06 -24.18
C GLY A 376 1.00 2.85 -24.27
N ARG A 377 0.97 2.05 -23.21
CA ARG A 377 1.74 0.80 -23.09
C ARG A 377 0.84 -0.32 -22.59
N ASP A 378 1.10 -1.53 -23.04
CA ASP A 378 0.36 -2.72 -22.60
C ASP A 378 0.93 -3.29 -21.28
N HIS A 379 0.28 -4.29 -20.72
CA HIS A 379 0.72 -4.98 -19.49
C HIS A 379 2.02 -5.78 -19.75
N TRP A 380 2.91 -5.79 -18.77
CA TRP A 380 4.17 -6.55 -18.85
C TRP A 380 4.37 -7.38 -17.58
#